data_91a4e3942ca805c5ae360df8734e5f1d
#
_entry.id   91a4e3942ca805c5ae360df8734e5f1d
#
_cell.length_a   1.000
_cell.length_b   1.000
_cell.length_c   1.000
_cell.angle_alpha   90.00
_cell.angle_beta   90.00
_cell.angle_gamma   90.00
#
_symmetry.space_group_name_H-M   'P 1'
#
loop_
_entity.id
_entity.type
_entity.pdbx_description
1 polymer ?
#
loop_
_entity_poly.entity_id
_entity_poly.type
_entity_poly.pdbx_seq_one_letter_code
_entity_poly.pdbx_strand_id
1 'polypeptide(L)'
;MQSILDLGADVDSRTVMVACSAGSFKPHRIANERNALQAWLRTVPRGSRLAMESTGSYHELLADLAHQAGLQVFIVNARDLRRYGQGIGRRGKTDRIDAEVIARYIAREHQELHAYVPPTDAQRLLARLIGRRAKLVRAKDSIRQSLGGLPALQSEARRLIGHIDRVIARLDLPFVPM
;
A
#
# COMPACT_ATOMS: atom_id res chain seq x y z
N MET A 1 -12.93 29.93 6.84
CA MET A 1 -12.97 28.58 6.23
C MET A 1 -11.53 28.10 6.10
N GLN A 2 -11.17 26.95 6.68
CA GLN A 2 -9.86 26.37 6.44
C GLN A 2 -9.83 25.82 5.01
N SER A 3 -8.77 26.13 4.25
CA SER A 3 -8.61 25.65 2.88
C SER A 3 -8.40 24.15 2.85
N ILE A 4 -9.04 23.45 1.94
CA ILE A 4 -8.83 22.03 1.66
C ILE A 4 -7.38 21.84 1.17
N LEU A 5 -6.68 20.86 1.70
CA LEU A 5 -5.31 20.53 1.33
C LEU A 5 -5.25 19.28 0.47
N ASP A 6 -4.31 19.26 -0.48
CA ASP A 6 -3.95 18.08 -1.25
C ASP A 6 -2.63 17.53 -0.72
N LEU A 7 -2.70 16.37 -0.09
CA LEU A 7 -1.63 15.75 0.67
C LEU A 7 -1.17 14.46 0.01
N GLY A 8 0.14 14.26 -0.02
CA GLY A 8 0.76 13.01 -0.42
C GLY A 8 1.49 12.39 0.75
N ALA A 9 1.35 11.09 0.90
CA ALA A 9 2.05 10.32 1.92
C ALA A 9 2.82 9.16 1.27
N ASP A 10 4.14 9.15 1.50
CA ASP A 10 4.97 7.96 1.25
C ASP A 10 5.09 7.19 2.55
N VAL A 11 4.59 5.95 2.55
CA VAL A 11 4.37 5.15 3.76
C VAL A 11 5.33 3.98 3.81
N ASP A 12 6.17 3.96 4.83
CA ASP A 12 7.02 2.82 5.18
C ASP A 12 6.54 2.16 6.48
N SER A 13 7.14 1.04 6.81
CA SER A 13 6.83 0.24 8.02
C SER A 13 6.92 1.02 9.32
N ARG A 14 7.85 1.97 9.43
CA ARG A 14 8.13 2.74 10.64
C ARG A 14 7.73 4.20 10.57
N THR A 15 7.72 4.78 9.39
CA THR A 15 7.51 6.21 9.21
C THR A 15 6.63 6.51 8.00
N VAL A 16 6.02 7.68 8.04
CA VAL A 16 5.27 8.28 6.94
C VAL A 16 5.89 9.62 6.62
N MET A 17 6.32 9.83 5.38
CA MET A 17 6.69 11.13 4.89
C MET A 17 5.46 11.81 4.29
N VAL A 18 5.09 12.98 4.77
CA VAL A 18 3.94 13.74 4.28
C VAL A 18 4.37 15.02 3.59
N ALA A 19 3.67 15.37 2.51
CA ALA A 19 3.87 16.61 1.76
C ALA A 19 2.53 17.21 1.34
N CYS A 20 2.53 18.53 1.07
CA CYS A 20 1.37 19.25 0.55
C CYS A 20 1.69 19.82 -0.84
N SER A 21 0.75 19.70 -1.79
CA SER A 21 0.94 20.19 -3.16
C SER A 21 1.09 21.71 -3.23
N ALA A 22 0.37 22.44 -2.39
CA ALA A 22 0.40 23.90 -2.33
C ALA A 22 1.57 24.46 -1.51
N GLY A 23 2.43 23.61 -0.94
CA GLY A 23 3.53 24.06 -0.08
C GLY A 23 3.08 24.69 1.23
N SER A 24 1.86 24.45 1.68
CA SER A 24 1.29 25.02 2.92
C SER A 24 2.07 24.64 4.17
N PHE A 25 2.85 23.58 4.10
CA PHE A 25 3.84 23.20 5.12
C PHE A 25 5.04 22.49 4.47
N LYS A 26 6.16 22.46 5.19
CA LYS A 26 7.35 21.72 4.74
C LYS A 26 7.12 20.22 4.92
N PRO A 27 7.55 19.38 3.95
CA PRO A 27 7.50 17.93 4.09
C PRO A 27 8.19 17.49 5.39
N HIS A 28 7.54 16.61 6.14
CA HIS A 28 8.06 16.11 7.41
C HIS A 28 7.69 14.65 7.63
N ARG A 29 8.42 13.99 8.54
CA ARG A 29 8.20 12.59 8.91
C ARG A 29 7.34 12.48 10.15
N ILE A 30 6.49 11.46 10.16
CA ILE A 30 5.63 11.08 11.26
C ILE A 30 5.89 9.60 11.54
N ALA A 31 5.90 9.16 12.80
CA ALA A 31 5.94 7.73 13.10
C ALA A 31 4.67 7.04 12.57
N ASN A 32 4.82 5.88 11.92
CA ASN A 32 3.68 5.10 11.44
C ASN A 32 3.02 4.34 12.61
N GLU A 33 2.58 5.11 13.60
CA GLU A 33 1.95 4.65 14.83
C GLU A 33 0.65 5.41 15.07
N ARG A 34 -0.33 4.74 15.63
CA ARG A 34 -1.69 5.27 15.84
C ARG A 34 -1.69 6.66 16.47
N ASN A 35 -0.99 6.82 17.60
CA ASN A 35 -1.02 8.07 18.36
C ASN A 35 -0.39 9.24 17.59
N ALA A 36 0.75 9.00 16.94
CA ALA A 36 1.44 10.02 16.15
C ALA A 36 0.62 10.44 14.92
N LEU A 37 0.04 9.48 14.22
CA LEU A 37 -0.83 9.74 13.06
C LEU A 37 -2.10 10.49 13.47
N GLN A 38 -2.76 10.09 14.56
CA GLN A 38 -3.94 10.79 15.06
C GLN A 38 -3.62 12.22 15.50
N ALA A 39 -2.48 12.45 16.15
CA ALA A 39 -2.05 13.79 16.54
C ALA A 39 -1.87 14.69 15.31
N TRP A 40 -1.22 14.18 14.27
CA TRP A 40 -1.05 14.90 13.01
C TRP A 40 -2.40 15.15 12.30
N LEU A 41 -3.25 14.13 12.18
CA LEU A 41 -4.55 14.24 11.49
C LEU A 41 -5.47 15.30 12.12
N ARG A 42 -5.35 15.56 13.44
CA ARG A 42 -6.10 16.65 14.11
C ARG A 42 -5.70 18.05 13.60
N THR A 43 -4.51 18.19 13.01
CA THR A 43 -4.03 19.45 12.45
C THR A 43 -4.46 19.65 10.99
N VAL A 44 -4.97 18.61 10.34
CA VAL A 44 -5.37 18.62 8.94
C VAL A 44 -6.85 19.01 8.82
N PRO A 45 -7.20 19.99 7.97
CA PRO A 45 -8.58 20.40 7.75
C PRO A 45 -9.44 19.22 7.24
N ARG A 46 -10.65 19.07 7.79
CA ARG A 46 -11.61 18.06 7.31
C ARG A 46 -11.94 18.30 5.84
N GLY A 47 -12.19 17.24 5.10
CA GLY A 47 -12.42 17.30 3.65
C GLY A 47 -11.15 17.43 2.81
N SER A 48 -9.98 17.60 3.42
CA SER A 48 -8.70 17.53 2.70
C SER A 48 -8.51 16.17 2.03
N ARG A 49 -7.77 16.15 0.92
CA ARG A 49 -7.48 14.95 0.16
C ARG A 49 -6.11 14.40 0.55
N LEU A 50 -6.05 13.11 0.85
CA LEU A 50 -4.81 12.42 1.19
C LEU A 50 -4.63 11.24 0.25
N ALA A 51 -3.58 11.25 -0.55
CA ALA A 51 -3.19 10.12 -1.38
C ALA A 51 -1.95 9.41 -0.81
N MET A 52 -1.89 8.10 -1.00
CA MET A 52 -0.74 7.27 -0.65
C MET A 52 -0.60 6.09 -1.60
N GLU A 53 0.64 5.60 -1.74
CA GLU A 53 0.91 4.44 -2.56
C GLU A 53 0.47 3.14 -1.87
N SER A 54 -0.06 2.20 -2.65
CA SER A 54 -0.44 0.85 -2.20
C SER A 54 0.79 -0.05 -1.98
N THR A 55 1.62 0.25 -0.99
CA THR A 55 2.81 -0.56 -0.69
C THR A 55 2.52 -1.53 0.46
N GLY A 56 2.31 -2.80 0.12
CA GLY A 56 1.98 -3.83 1.12
C GLY A 56 0.77 -3.46 1.98
N SER A 57 0.88 -3.63 3.30
CA SER A 57 -0.18 -3.30 4.29
C SER A 57 0.15 -2.07 5.14
N TYR A 58 1.30 -1.43 4.94
CA TYR A 58 1.77 -0.36 5.82
C TYR A 58 0.90 0.90 5.77
N HIS A 59 0.23 1.13 4.64
CA HIS A 59 -0.67 2.26 4.44
C HIS A 59 -2.04 2.11 5.12
N GLU A 60 -2.45 0.87 5.48
CA GLU A 60 -3.80 0.59 5.99
C GLU A 60 -4.13 1.40 7.24
N LEU A 61 -3.19 1.50 8.19
CA LEU A 61 -3.40 2.25 9.42
C LEU A 61 -3.67 3.74 9.15
N LEU A 62 -2.85 4.38 8.32
CA LEU A 62 -3.01 5.78 7.96
C LEU A 62 -4.31 6.00 7.19
N ALA A 63 -4.63 5.12 6.23
CA ALA A 63 -5.85 5.22 5.43
C ALA A 63 -7.11 5.19 6.29
N ASP A 64 -7.19 4.23 7.23
CA ASP A 64 -8.32 4.11 8.14
C ASP A 64 -8.46 5.33 9.06
N LEU A 65 -7.36 5.78 9.67
CA LEU A 65 -7.37 6.92 10.57
C LEU A 65 -7.73 8.22 9.85
N ALA A 66 -7.20 8.43 8.64
CA ALA A 66 -7.50 9.58 7.82
C ALA A 66 -8.96 9.61 7.37
N HIS A 67 -9.50 8.46 6.95
CA HIS A 67 -10.92 8.33 6.64
C HIS A 67 -11.82 8.64 7.86
N GLN A 68 -11.48 8.10 9.05
CA GLN A 68 -12.19 8.40 10.30
C GLN A 68 -12.10 9.89 10.69
N ALA A 69 -10.98 10.55 10.38
CA ALA A 69 -10.80 11.98 10.61
C ALA A 69 -11.59 12.87 9.62
N GLY A 70 -12.24 12.26 8.62
CA GLY A 70 -13.07 12.96 7.63
C GLY A 70 -12.29 13.51 6.44
N LEU A 71 -11.14 12.91 6.12
CA LEU A 71 -10.42 13.20 4.89
C LEU A 71 -10.94 12.32 3.74
N GLN A 72 -10.80 12.82 2.51
CA GLN A 72 -10.95 12.00 1.31
C GLN A 72 -9.63 11.28 1.05
N VAL A 73 -9.63 9.97 1.22
CA VAL A 73 -8.42 9.16 1.10
C VAL A 73 -8.39 8.47 -0.27
N PHE A 74 -7.20 8.37 -0.86
CA PHE A 74 -6.99 7.72 -2.15
C PHE A 74 -5.78 6.79 -2.08
N ILE A 75 -5.98 5.53 -2.44
CA ILE A 75 -4.89 4.56 -2.55
C ILE A 75 -4.50 4.45 -4.01
N VAL A 76 -3.29 4.87 -4.34
CA VAL A 76 -2.83 5.01 -5.73
C VAL A 76 -1.85 3.89 -6.08
N ASN A 77 -1.92 3.43 -7.31
CA ASN A 77 -1.05 2.41 -7.83
C ASN A 77 0.38 2.96 -8.05
N ALA A 78 1.40 2.25 -7.58
CA ALA A 78 2.81 2.58 -7.76
C ALA A 78 3.21 2.84 -9.22
N ARG A 79 2.61 2.11 -10.17
CA ARG A 79 2.87 2.28 -11.60
C ARG A 79 2.43 3.65 -12.11
N ASP A 80 1.26 4.09 -11.69
CA ASP A 80 0.68 5.37 -12.12
C ASP A 80 1.45 6.54 -11.54
N LEU A 81 1.83 6.47 -10.26
CA LEU A 81 2.69 7.44 -9.60
C LEU A 81 4.07 7.54 -10.28
N ARG A 82 4.66 6.40 -10.65
CA ARG A 82 5.94 6.38 -11.36
C ARG A 82 5.85 7.04 -12.73
N ARG A 83 4.81 6.72 -13.51
CA ARG A 83 4.57 7.33 -14.82
C ARG A 83 4.35 8.83 -14.70
N TYR A 84 3.54 9.24 -13.73
CA TYR A 84 3.30 10.65 -13.46
C TYR A 84 4.58 11.39 -13.06
N GLY A 85 5.36 10.85 -12.13
CA GLY A 85 6.65 11.42 -11.71
C GLY A 85 7.64 11.59 -12.88
N GLN A 86 7.72 10.59 -13.77
CA GLN A 86 8.51 10.68 -15.01
C GLN A 86 8.00 11.79 -15.94
N GLY A 87 6.68 11.88 -16.13
CA GLY A 87 6.04 12.88 -16.99
C GLY A 87 6.27 14.32 -16.53
N ILE A 88 6.38 14.57 -15.23
CA ILE A 88 6.70 15.90 -14.67
C ILE A 88 8.21 16.15 -14.51
N GLY A 89 9.07 15.28 -15.08
CA GLY A 89 10.53 15.46 -15.10
C GLY A 89 11.22 15.25 -13.74
N ARG A 90 10.56 14.63 -12.76
CA ARG A 90 11.18 14.31 -11.47
C ARG A 90 12.17 13.16 -11.63
N ARG A 91 13.45 13.48 -11.43
CA ARG A 91 14.57 12.52 -11.44
C ARG A 91 15.13 12.46 -10.02
N GLY A 92 15.05 11.35 -9.38
CA GLY A 92 15.53 11.08 -8.04
C GLY A 92 14.48 10.39 -7.20
N LYS A 93 14.93 9.48 -6.35
CA LYS A 93 14.07 8.70 -5.46
C LYS A 93 14.47 9.02 -4.03
N THR A 94 13.61 9.77 -3.35
CA THR A 94 13.66 9.97 -1.89
C THR A 94 12.23 10.03 -1.39
N ASP A 95 11.98 9.59 -0.18
CA ASP A 95 10.64 9.60 0.44
C ASP A 95 9.97 10.99 0.33
N ARG A 96 10.77 12.05 0.46
CA ARG A 96 10.29 13.43 0.30
C ARG A 96 9.79 13.71 -1.13
N ILE A 97 10.59 13.35 -2.14
CA ILE A 97 10.23 13.56 -3.55
C ILE A 97 8.99 12.72 -3.88
N ASP A 98 8.93 11.49 -3.38
CA ASP A 98 7.82 10.58 -3.60
C ASP A 98 6.54 11.15 -2.97
N ALA A 99 6.57 11.64 -1.72
CA ALA A 99 5.42 12.30 -1.09
C ALA A 99 4.98 13.59 -1.84
N GLU A 100 5.92 14.41 -2.33
CA GLU A 100 5.62 15.61 -3.14
C GLU A 100 4.96 15.25 -4.49
N VAL A 101 5.41 14.17 -5.14
CA VAL A 101 4.82 13.65 -6.38
C VAL A 101 3.40 13.17 -6.13
N ILE A 102 3.17 12.42 -5.05
CA ILE A 102 1.85 11.93 -4.66
C ILE A 102 0.90 13.11 -4.38
N ALA A 103 1.36 14.14 -3.66
CA ALA A 103 0.57 15.34 -3.37
C ALA A 103 0.15 16.08 -4.64
N ARG A 104 1.06 16.21 -5.61
CA ARG A 104 0.76 16.83 -6.92
C ARG A 104 -0.18 15.98 -7.75
N TYR A 105 -0.02 14.67 -7.70
CA TYR A 105 -0.88 13.74 -8.41
C TYR A 105 -2.32 13.89 -7.95
N ILE A 106 -2.58 13.82 -6.64
CA ILE A 106 -3.94 13.94 -6.11
C ILE A 106 -4.57 15.32 -6.36
N ALA A 107 -3.77 16.39 -6.33
CA ALA A 107 -4.26 17.73 -6.62
C ALA A 107 -4.86 17.85 -8.02
N ARG A 108 -4.39 17.05 -8.98
CA ARG A 108 -4.81 17.10 -10.39
C ARG A 108 -5.81 16.02 -10.75
N GLU A 109 -5.58 14.80 -10.26
CA GLU A 109 -6.24 13.61 -10.77
C GLU A 109 -7.38 13.09 -9.87
N HIS A 110 -7.66 13.75 -8.73
CA HIS A 110 -8.63 13.24 -7.73
C HIS A 110 -10.03 12.98 -8.28
N GLN A 111 -10.44 13.69 -9.34
CA GLN A 111 -11.78 13.52 -9.94
C GLN A 111 -11.92 12.18 -10.67
N GLU A 112 -10.81 11.65 -11.19
CA GLU A 112 -10.74 10.36 -11.92
C GLU A 112 -10.46 9.17 -11.00
N LEU A 113 -10.28 9.42 -9.69
CA LEU A 113 -9.92 8.40 -8.73
C LEU A 113 -11.09 8.02 -7.82
N HIS A 114 -11.13 6.76 -7.42
CA HIS A 114 -12.08 6.30 -6.42
C HIS A 114 -11.56 6.57 -5.02
N ALA A 115 -12.39 7.23 -4.21
CA ALA A 115 -12.08 7.43 -2.80
C ALA A 115 -12.04 6.08 -2.06
N TYR A 116 -11.09 5.97 -1.13
CA TYR A 116 -10.95 4.80 -0.27
C TYR A 116 -12.15 4.65 0.64
N VAL A 117 -12.70 3.44 0.64
CA VAL A 117 -13.70 3.00 1.60
C VAL A 117 -13.04 1.91 2.45
N PRO A 118 -13.03 2.04 3.79
CA PRO A 118 -12.43 1.02 4.64
C PRO A 118 -13.07 -0.35 4.39
N PRO A 119 -12.27 -1.37 4.04
CA PRO A 119 -12.80 -2.71 3.85
C PRO A 119 -13.24 -3.30 5.20
N THR A 120 -14.24 -4.17 5.15
CA THR A 120 -14.64 -4.96 6.32
C THR A 120 -13.53 -5.91 6.77
N ASP A 121 -13.60 -6.41 8.01
CA ASP A 121 -12.63 -7.39 8.51
C ASP A 121 -12.59 -8.66 7.66
N ALA A 122 -13.74 -9.12 7.18
CA ALA A 122 -13.83 -10.25 6.26
C ALA A 122 -13.12 -9.98 4.92
N GLN A 123 -13.29 -8.77 4.35
CA GLN A 123 -12.60 -8.37 3.12
C GLN A 123 -11.09 -8.26 3.33
N ARG A 124 -10.64 -7.71 4.47
CA ARG A 124 -9.21 -7.65 4.83
C ARG A 124 -8.61 -9.04 4.96
N LEU A 125 -9.30 -9.94 5.65
CA LEU A 125 -8.86 -11.32 5.81
C LEU A 125 -8.76 -12.02 4.46
N LEU A 126 -9.79 -11.91 3.61
CA LEU A 126 -9.80 -12.49 2.27
C LEU A 126 -8.63 -11.94 1.42
N ALA A 127 -8.40 -10.63 1.40
CA ALA A 127 -7.29 -10.02 0.68
C ALA A 127 -5.92 -10.56 1.16
N ARG A 128 -5.75 -10.74 2.47
CA ARG A 128 -4.53 -11.33 3.06
C ARG A 128 -4.35 -12.79 2.63
N LEU A 129 -5.39 -13.59 2.64
CA LEU A 129 -5.35 -15.00 2.22
C LEU A 129 -4.99 -15.12 0.74
N ILE A 130 -5.64 -14.33 -0.14
CA ILE A 130 -5.32 -14.28 -1.57
C ILE A 130 -3.86 -13.85 -1.79
N GLY A 131 -3.39 -12.81 -1.10
CA GLY A 131 -2.02 -12.35 -1.19
C GLY A 131 -0.99 -13.42 -0.76
N ARG A 132 -1.26 -14.15 0.32
CA ARG A 132 -0.39 -15.25 0.77
C ARG A 132 -0.41 -16.43 -0.21
N ARG A 133 -1.58 -16.80 -0.70
CA ARG A 133 -1.71 -17.83 -1.73
C ARG A 133 -0.89 -17.50 -2.98
N ALA A 134 -0.99 -16.27 -3.48
CA ALA A 134 -0.23 -15.82 -4.64
C ALA A 134 1.29 -15.86 -4.41
N LYS A 135 1.76 -15.55 -3.19
CA LYS A 135 3.19 -15.69 -2.82
C LYS A 135 3.64 -17.15 -2.83
N LEU A 136 2.82 -18.07 -2.32
CA LEU A 136 3.14 -19.50 -2.31
C LEU A 136 3.17 -20.08 -3.72
N VAL A 137 2.25 -19.68 -4.60
CA VAL A 137 2.28 -20.09 -6.02
C VAL A 137 3.58 -19.64 -6.68
N ARG A 138 3.96 -18.36 -6.51
CA ARG A 138 5.23 -17.86 -7.07
C ARG A 138 6.44 -18.57 -6.50
N ALA A 139 6.47 -18.85 -5.20
CA ALA A 139 7.56 -19.60 -4.58
C ALA A 139 7.67 -21.02 -5.14
N LYS A 140 6.54 -21.70 -5.35
CA LYS A 140 6.48 -23.03 -5.99
C LYS A 140 7.08 -23.00 -7.39
N ASP A 141 6.72 -22.00 -8.21
CA ASP A 141 7.23 -21.88 -9.58
C ASP A 141 8.74 -21.55 -9.58
N SER A 142 9.21 -20.71 -8.66
CA SER A 142 10.62 -20.42 -8.48
C SER A 142 11.42 -21.67 -8.10
N ILE A 143 10.92 -22.49 -7.17
CA ILE A 143 11.54 -23.77 -6.78
C ILE A 143 11.57 -24.71 -7.98
N ARG A 144 10.48 -24.83 -8.73
CA ARG A 144 10.41 -25.68 -9.92
C ARG A 144 11.44 -25.28 -10.97
N GLN A 145 11.61 -23.97 -11.21
CA GLN A 145 12.57 -23.44 -12.17
C GLN A 145 14.01 -23.63 -11.71
N SER A 146 14.33 -23.34 -10.44
CA SER A 146 15.70 -23.40 -9.95
C SER A 146 16.23 -24.83 -9.74
N LEU A 147 15.36 -25.77 -9.39
CA LEU A 147 15.72 -27.18 -9.16
C LEU A 147 15.36 -28.09 -10.35
N GLY A 148 14.64 -27.56 -11.34
CA GLY A 148 14.34 -28.25 -12.59
C GLY A 148 15.63 -28.51 -13.38
N GLY A 149 15.86 -29.75 -13.81
CA GLY A 149 17.08 -30.11 -14.54
C GLY A 149 18.24 -30.60 -13.66
N LEU A 150 18.08 -30.63 -12.34
CA LEU A 150 19.05 -31.22 -11.41
C LEU A 150 18.56 -32.59 -10.91
N PRO A 151 18.95 -33.73 -11.54
CA PRO A 151 18.43 -35.05 -11.18
C PRO A 151 18.64 -35.40 -9.71
N ALA A 152 19.77 -34.99 -9.14
CA ALA A 152 20.14 -35.25 -7.74
C ALA A 152 19.17 -34.58 -6.73
N LEU A 153 18.47 -33.50 -7.10
CA LEU A 153 17.58 -32.73 -6.23
C LEU A 153 16.09 -32.89 -6.57
N GLN A 154 15.75 -33.74 -7.53
CA GLN A 154 14.34 -33.87 -7.95
C GLN A 154 13.40 -34.40 -6.86
N SER A 155 13.91 -35.29 -5.97
CA SER A 155 13.12 -35.84 -4.86
C SER A 155 12.78 -34.74 -3.85
N GLU A 156 13.77 -33.92 -3.51
CA GLU A 156 13.65 -32.79 -2.58
C GLU A 156 12.71 -31.69 -3.14
N ALA A 157 12.88 -31.36 -4.41
CA ALA A 157 12.00 -30.41 -5.10
C ALA A 157 10.55 -30.88 -5.07
N ARG A 158 10.27 -32.14 -5.36
CA ARG A 158 8.92 -32.72 -5.30
C ARG A 158 8.33 -32.67 -3.90
N ARG A 159 9.10 -32.97 -2.86
CA ARG A 159 8.64 -32.89 -1.46
C ARG A 159 8.28 -31.45 -1.06
N LEU A 160 9.15 -30.47 -1.39
CA LEU A 160 8.90 -29.05 -1.12
C LEU A 160 7.63 -28.54 -1.85
N ILE A 161 7.54 -28.82 -3.13
CA ILE A 161 6.37 -28.44 -3.95
C ILE A 161 5.09 -29.08 -3.38
N GLY A 162 5.13 -30.38 -3.06
CA GLY A 162 3.98 -31.08 -2.48
C GLY A 162 3.58 -30.52 -1.10
N HIS A 163 4.54 -30.02 -0.32
CA HIS A 163 4.23 -29.33 0.95
C HIS A 163 3.53 -27.99 0.69
N ILE A 164 4.04 -27.20 -0.24
CA ILE A 164 3.44 -25.91 -0.63
C ILE A 164 2.01 -26.14 -1.17
N ASP A 165 1.80 -27.17 -2.00
CA ASP A 165 0.47 -27.49 -2.55
C ASP A 165 -0.53 -27.83 -1.44
N ARG A 166 -0.13 -28.56 -0.40
CA ARG A 166 -0.96 -28.83 0.77
C ARG A 166 -1.34 -27.54 1.53
N VAL A 167 -0.42 -26.61 1.66
CA VAL A 167 -0.70 -25.31 2.31
C VAL A 167 -1.66 -24.48 1.45
N ILE A 168 -1.45 -24.44 0.14
CA ILE A 168 -2.36 -23.75 -0.80
C ILE A 168 -3.76 -24.35 -0.70
N ALA A 169 -3.89 -25.68 -0.73
CA ALA A 169 -5.19 -26.34 -0.62
C ALA A 169 -5.93 -25.98 0.69
N ARG A 170 -5.21 -25.80 1.80
CA ARG A 170 -5.81 -25.30 3.06
C ARG A 170 -6.29 -23.86 2.98
N LEU A 171 -5.62 -23.00 2.20
CA LEU A 171 -6.05 -21.62 1.98
C LEU A 171 -7.24 -21.53 1.04
N ASP A 172 -7.43 -22.53 0.17
CA ASP A 172 -8.55 -22.63 -0.80
C ASP A 172 -9.83 -23.24 -0.18
N LEU A 173 -9.76 -23.78 1.05
CA LEU A 173 -10.95 -24.27 1.74
C LEU A 173 -11.89 -23.09 2.01
N PRO A 174 -13.21 -23.26 1.84
CA PRO A 174 -14.17 -22.22 2.13
C PRO A 174 -14.02 -21.76 3.57
N PHE A 175 -13.77 -20.46 3.74
CA PHE A 175 -13.72 -19.84 5.06
C PHE A 175 -15.13 -19.86 5.65
N VAL A 176 -15.37 -20.78 6.59
CA VAL A 176 -16.57 -20.76 7.44
C VAL A 176 -16.23 -19.86 8.62
N PRO A 177 -16.79 -18.64 8.73
CA PRO A 177 -16.61 -17.85 9.93
C PRO A 177 -17.25 -18.58 11.10
N MET A 178 -16.47 -18.84 12.16
CA MET A 178 -17.01 -19.27 13.47
C MET A 178 -17.70 -18.08 14.13
#